data_f634ff41e3bef138d8433074e47d0906
#
_entry.id   f634ff41e3bef138d8433074e47d0906
#
_cell.length_a   1.000
_cell.length_b   1.000
_cell.length_c   1.000
_cell.angle_alpha   90.00
_cell.angle_beta   90.00
_cell.angle_gamma   90.00
#
_symmetry.space_group_name_H-M   'P 1'
#
loop_
_entity.id
_entity.type
_entity.pdbx_description
1 polymer ?
#
loop_
_entity_poly.entity_id
_entity_poly.type
_entity_poly.pdbx_seq_one_letter_code
_entity_poly.pdbx_strand_id
1 'polypeptide(L)'
;MAAFDNGVALGADGLELDVHLSRDGTVVVHHDRTLDRTTALRGPIADRAADELRRAAVPALADVLARHREPRVIIELKVNSEALARAAVDVVRRASAVDRVCFGSFGWRVLRAVRALEPAVATSASREEVRLALYRSWCRWPVARVGYTGYQVPELSGRTRVVSPRFVKDAHAAGLAVQVWTVDTEETARRLFDCGVDALITDRPDIIVPLARTYP
;
A
#
# COMPACT_ATOMS: atom_id res chain seq x y z
N MET A 1 0.76 -0.28 16.12
CA MET A 1 -0.43 0.49 16.58
C MET A 1 -0.08 1.96 16.79
N ALA A 2 0.88 2.33 17.66
CA ALA A 2 1.17 3.75 17.96
C ALA A 2 1.45 4.64 16.73
N ALA A 3 2.14 4.12 15.72
CA ALA A 3 2.39 4.87 14.48
C ALA A 3 1.08 5.20 13.73
N PHE A 4 0.15 4.25 13.66
CA PHE A 4 -1.16 4.46 13.03
C PHE A 4 -2.01 5.45 13.82
N ASP A 5 -2.02 5.32 15.17
CA ASP A 5 -2.70 6.27 16.04
C ASP A 5 -2.17 7.70 15.82
N ASN A 6 -0.85 7.85 15.72
CA ASN A 6 -0.21 9.13 15.45
C ASN A 6 -0.55 9.69 14.06
N GLY A 7 -0.50 8.87 13.02
CA GLY A 7 -0.87 9.30 11.66
C GLY A 7 -2.31 9.81 11.57
N VAL A 8 -3.25 9.09 12.21
CA VAL A 8 -4.66 9.52 12.28
C VAL A 8 -4.81 10.80 13.10
N ALA A 9 -4.13 10.92 14.25
CA ALA A 9 -4.18 12.10 15.09
C ALA A 9 -3.62 13.35 14.39
N LEU A 10 -2.65 13.19 13.51
CA LEU A 10 -2.10 14.26 12.66
C LEU A 10 -2.96 14.58 11.43
N GLY A 11 -4.05 13.84 11.20
CA GLY A 11 -5.01 14.10 10.14
C GLY A 11 -4.67 13.46 8.79
N ALA A 12 -3.92 12.36 8.78
CA ALA A 12 -3.73 11.57 7.56
C ALA A 12 -5.06 11.00 7.06
N ASP A 13 -5.29 11.04 5.75
CA ASP A 13 -6.53 10.56 5.13
C ASP A 13 -6.61 9.02 5.04
N GLY A 14 -5.47 8.36 5.20
CA GLY A 14 -5.35 6.91 5.16
C GLY A 14 -4.11 6.39 5.87
N LEU A 15 -4.07 5.08 6.02
CA LEU A 15 -2.95 4.34 6.59
C LEU A 15 -2.36 3.42 5.51
N GLU A 16 -1.06 3.24 5.54
CA GLU A 16 -0.38 2.21 4.75
C GLU A 16 0.27 1.21 5.72
N LEU A 17 0.20 -0.07 5.37
CA LEU A 17 0.76 -1.14 6.18
C LEU A 17 1.11 -2.39 5.37
N ASP A 18 2.11 -3.11 5.84
CA ASP A 18 2.63 -4.33 5.24
C ASP A 18 2.16 -5.57 5.99
N VAL A 19 1.80 -6.62 5.27
CA VAL A 19 1.31 -7.83 5.91
C VAL A 19 2.06 -9.10 5.50
N HIS A 20 2.14 -10.01 6.48
CA HIS A 20 2.66 -11.36 6.36
C HIS A 20 1.69 -12.37 6.98
N LEU A 21 1.90 -13.66 6.72
CA LEU A 21 1.25 -14.73 7.47
C LEU A 21 2.16 -15.22 8.60
N SER A 22 1.60 -15.37 9.79
CA SER A 22 2.20 -16.15 10.89
C SER A 22 2.16 -17.64 10.58
N ARG A 23 2.85 -18.45 11.38
CA ARG A 23 2.86 -19.92 11.26
C ARG A 23 1.46 -20.54 11.29
N ASP A 24 0.58 -19.98 12.09
CA ASP A 24 -0.81 -20.44 12.27
C ASP A 24 -1.82 -19.75 11.33
N GLY A 25 -1.31 -19.05 10.27
CA GLY A 25 -2.14 -18.47 9.21
C GLY A 25 -2.82 -17.15 9.56
N THR A 26 -2.49 -16.52 10.68
CA THR A 26 -3.00 -15.19 11.02
C THR A 26 -2.28 -14.13 10.20
N VAL A 27 -3.03 -13.17 9.65
CA VAL A 27 -2.45 -12.01 8.94
C VAL A 27 -1.95 -11.00 9.98
N VAL A 28 -0.65 -10.73 9.97
CA VAL A 28 0.03 -9.83 10.91
C VAL A 28 0.66 -8.66 10.19
N VAL A 29 0.77 -7.52 10.86
CA VAL A 29 1.28 -6.26 10.29
C VAL A 29 2.73 -6.07 10.70
N HIS A 30 3.62 -6.13 9.70
CA HIS A 30 5.05 -5.94 9.88
C HIS A 30 5.72 -5.71 8.53
N HIS A 31 6.68 -4.78 8.45
CA HIS A 31 7.36 -4.47 7.20
C HIS A 31 8.33 -5.59 6.76
N ASP A 32 9.22 -5.99 7.64
CA ASP A 32 10.28 -6.93 7.31
C ASP A 32 9.78 -8.38 7.33
N ARG A 33 10.41 -9.23 6.55
CA ARG A 33 10.14 -10.67 6.56
C ARG A 33 10.57 -11.34 7.86
N THR A 34 11.49 -10.71 8.59
CA THR A 34 12.04 -11.21 9.87
C THR A 34 11.81 -10.20 10.98
N LEU A 35 11.88 -10.66 12.22
CA LEU A 35 11.58 -9.88 13.42
C LEU A 35 12.79 -9.12 13.99
N ASP A 36 13.97 -9.31 13.40
CA ASP A 36 15.27 -8.97 13.96
C ASP A 36 15.49 -7.48 14.20
N ARG A 37 14.95 -6.62 13.34
CA ARG A 37 15.22 -5.17 13.37
C ARG A 37 14.37 -4.42 14.39
N THR A 38 13.11 -4.82 14.56
CA THR A 38 12.11 -3.99 15.25
C THR A 38 11.50 -4.65 16.48
N THR A 39 11.87 -5.90 16.78
CA THR A 39 11.35 -6.63 17.95
C THR A 39 12.48 -7.31 18.74
N ALA A 40 12.16 -7.80 19.93
CA ALA A 40 13.07 -8.63 20.72
C ALA A 40 13.19 -10.08 20.19
N LEU A 41 12.29 -10.49 19.27
CA LEU A 41 12.34 -11.81 18.63
C LEU A 41 13.31 -11.82 17.46
N ARG A 42 13.70 -13.03 17.03
CA ARG A 42 14.60 -13.25 15.89
C ARG A 42 13.99 -14.22 14.90
N GLY A 43 14.41 -14.11 13.64
CA GLY A 43 14.05 -15.00 12.55
C GLY A 43 12.71 -14.68 11.86
N PRO A 44 12.25 -15.55 10.95
CA PRO A 44 11.09 -15.28 10.10
C PRO A 44 9.77 -15.18 10.88
N ILE A 45 8.90 -14.28 10.44
CA ILE A 45 7.53 -14.14 10.94
C ILE A 45 6.75 -15.45 10.75
N ALA A 46 6.95 -16.10 9.59
CA ALA A 46 6.25 -17.33 9.24
C ALA A 46 6.54 -18.52 10.19
N ASP A 47 7.60 -18.44 10.99
CA ASP A 47 7.96 -19.47 11.96
C ASP A 47 7.32 -19.24 13.35
N ARG A 48 6.60 -18.13 13.53
CA ARG A 48 6.01 -17.72 14.81
C ARG A 48 4.50 -17.79 14.80
N ALA A 49 3.90 -18.22 15.91
CA ALA A 49 2.46 -18.15 16.10
C ALA A 49 2.00 -16.69 16.36
N ALA A 50 0.76 -16.38 16.03
CA ALA A 50 0.21 -15.04 16.19
C ALA A 50 0.29 -14.52 17.64
N ASP A 51 0.10 -15.39 18.63
CA ASP A 51 0.20 -15.01 20.05
C ASP A 51 1.63 -14.65 20.49
N GLU A 52 2.65 -15.28 19.92
CA GLU A 52 4.05 -14.90 20.14
C GLU A 52 4.33 -13.51 19.55
N LEU A 53 3.83 -13.28 18.32
CA LEU A 53 3.98 -12.02 17.60
C LEU A 53 3.26 -10.88 18.32
N ARG A 54 2.06 -11.11 18.83
CA ARG A 54 1.30 -10.12 19.62
C ARG A 54 2.06 -9.69 20.88
N ARG A 55 2.69 -10.63 21.61
CA ARG A 55 3.53 -10.30 22.77
C ARG A 55 4.77 -9.50 22.41
N ALA A 56 5.24 -9.59 21.17
CA ALA A 56 6.33 -8.80 20.62
C ALA A 56 5.86 -7.49 19.96
N ALA A 57 4.63 -7.05 20.25
CA ALA A 57 3.99 -5.84 19.71
C ALA A 57 3.78 -5.82 18.18
N VAL A 58 3.76 -6.99 17.54
CA VAL A 58 3.36 -7.16 16.14
C VAL A 58 1.84 -7.39 16.09
N PRO A 59 1.02 -6.42 15.64
CA PRO A 59 -0.42 -6.54 15.68
C PRO A 59 -0.96 -7.44 14.56
N ALA A 60 -2.13 -8.05 14.78
CA ALA A 60 -2.88 -8.67 13.69
C ALA A 60 -3.56 -7.59 12.83
N LEU A 61 -3.73 -7.87 11.53
CA LEU A 61 -4.46 -6.97 10.62
C LEU A 61 -5.89 -6.69 11.11
N ALA A 62 -6.55 -7.69 11.66
CA ALA A 62 -7.89 -7.55 12.22
C ALA A 62 -7.96 -6.51 13.35
N ASP A 63 -6.94 -6.46 14.22
CA ASP A 63 -6.88 -5.51 15.33
C ASP A 63 -6.68 -4.07 14.81
N VAL A 64 -5.87 -3.89 13.75
CA VAL A 64 -5.68 -2.57 13.11
C VAL A 64 -6.97 -2.08 12.47
N LEU A 65 -7.64 -2.93 11.67
CA LEU A 65 -8.89 -2.57 10.99
C LEU A 65 -10.05 -2.30 11.98
N ALA A 66 -10.08 -3.02 13.11
CA ALA A 66 -11.08 -2.82 14.16
C ALA A 66 -10.88 -1.51 14.92
N ARG A 67 -9.61 -1.11 15.15
CA ARG A 67 -9.25 0.13 15.84
C ARG A 67 -9.44 1.37 14.97
N HIS A 68 -9.03 1.30 13.69
CA HIS A 68 -9.08 2.41 12.73
C HIS A 68 -10.17 2.14 11.69
N ARG A 69 -11.42 2.48 12.01
CA ARG A 69 -12.59 2.17 11.17
C ARG A 69 -12.84 3.21 10.07
N GLU A 70 -12.44 4.46 10.28
CA GLU A 70 -12.72 5.57 9.38
C GLU A 70 -11.67 5.73 8.26
N PRO A 71 -10.34 5.66 8.51
CA PRO A 71 -9.36 5.94 7.48
C PRO A 71 -9.37 4.90 6.36
N ARG A 72 -9.01 5.31 5.15
CA ARG A 72 -8.66 4.40 4.06
C ARG A 72 -7.40 3.63 4.44
N VAL A 73 -7.26 2.40 3.94
CA VAL A 73 -6.10 1.57 4.28
C VAL A 73 -5.51 0.96 3.02
N ILE A 74 -4.23 1.21 2.80
CA ILE A 74 -3.43 0.47 1.83
C ILE A 74 -2.80 -0.71 2.56
N ILE A 75 -2.98 -1.92 2.03
CA ILE A 75 -2.43 -3.15 2.60
C ILE A 75 -1.47 -3.75 1.59
N GLU A 76 -0.16 -3.65 1.85
CA GLU A 76 0.85 -4.29 1.01
C GLU A 76 1.02 -5.77 1.37
N LEU A 77 0.78 -6.64 0.40
CA LEU A 77 0.98 -8.08 0.51
C LEU A 77 2.45 -8.40 0.19
N LYS A 78 3.28 -8.57 1.21
CA LYS A 78 4.75 -8.72 1.08
C LYS A 78 5.19 -10.03 0.44
N VAL A 79 4.31 -11.03 0.41
CA VAL A 79 4.60 -12.35 -0.19
C VAL A 79 3.67 -12.61 -1.36
N ASN A 80 4.23 -12.99 -2.51
CA ASN A 80 3.47 -13.29 -3.72
C ASN A 80 2.79 -14.68 -3.63
N SER A 81 1.86 -14.83 -2.67
CA SER A 81 1.21 -16.08 -2.25
C SER A 81 -0.31 -15.95 -2.29
N GLU A 82 -0.99 -16.93 -2.88
CA GLU A 82 -2.46 -17.01 -2.87
C GLU A 82 -3.00 -17.24 -1.45
N ALA A 83 -2.25 -17.93 -0.58
CA ALA A 83 -2.65 -18.13 0.81
C ALA A 83 -2.73 -16.80 1.55
N LEU A 84 -1.76 -15.90 1.36
CA LEU A 84 -1.80 -14.54 1.94
C LEU A 84 -2.97 -13.73 1.37
N ALA A 85 -3.20 -13.80 0.04
CA ALA A 85 -4.33 -13.12 -0.60
C ALA A 85 -5.65 -13.55 0.03
N ARG A 86 -5.89 -14.85 0.14
CA ARG A 86 -7.12 -15.41 0.72
C ARG A 86 -7.32 -14.97 2.18
N ALA A 87 -6.29 -15.15 3.00
CA ALA A 87 -6.37 -14.78 4.42
C ALA A 87 -6.61 -13.28 4.61
N ALA A 88 -5.94 -12.41 3.83
CA ALA A 88 -6.09 -10.97 3.93
C ALA A 88 -7.49 -10.51 3.45
N VAL A 89 -7.99 -11.04 2.33
CA VAL A 89 -9.36 -10.77 1.84
C VAL A 89 -10.39 -11.20 2.88
N ASP A 90 -10.24 -12.36 3.50
CA ASP A 90 -11.15 -12.84 4.54
C ASP A 90 -11.15 -11.95 5.78
N VAL A 91 -10.00 -11.39 6.17
CA VAL A 91 -9.94 -10.40 7.28
C VAL A 91 -10.67 -9.12 6.89
N VAL A 92 -10.42 -8.59 5.69
CA VAL A 92 -11.05 -7.35 5.19
C VAL A 92 -12.58 -7.50 5.10
N ARG A 93 -13.07 -8.63 4.61
CA ARG A 93 -14.52 -8.94 4.58
C ARG A 93 -15.14 -8.98 5.97
N ARG A 94 -14.52 -9.71 6.90
CA ARG A 94 -14.99 -9.79 8.30
C ARG A 94 -14.99 -8.43 9.00
N ALA A 95 -14.07 -7.56 8.64
CA ALA A 95 -14.00 -6.19 9.16
C ALA A 95 -14.98 -5.22 8.45
N SER A 96 -15.74 -5.69 7.44
CA SER A 96 -16.58 -4.84 6.58
C SER A 96 -15.82 -3.64 6.00
N ALA A 97 -14.58 -3.89 5.53
CA ALA A 97 -13.63 -2.86 5.13
C ALA A 97 -13.34 -2.84 3.61
N VAL A 98 -14.10 -3.58 2.80
CA VAL A 98 -13.88 -3.72 1.35
C VAL A 98 -13.84 -2.35 0.65
N ASP A 99 -14.75 -1.45 0.99
CA ASP A 99 -14.89 -0.15 0.31
C ASP A 99 -13.77 0.86 0.66
N ARG A 100 -13.03 0.61 1.74
CA ARG A 100 -11.97 1.51 2.22
C ARG A 100 -10.57 0.94 2.15
N VAL A 101 -10.41 -0.31 1.66
CA VAL A 101 -9.12 -0.98 1.53
C VAL A 101 -8.67 -1.00 0.07
N CYS A 102 -7.38 -0.76 -0.15
CA CYS A 102 -6.69 -1.02 -1.40
C CYS A 102 -5.55 -2.00 -1.15
N PHE A 103 -5.52 -3.13 -1.84
CA PHE A 103 -4.39 -4.05 -1.77
C PHE A 103 -3.28 -3.66 -2.73
N GLY A 104 -2.07 -3.54 -2.20
CA GLY A 104 -0.82 -3.37 -2.94
C GLY A 104 0.03 -4.64 -2.92
N SER A 105 0.88 -4.81 -3.92
CA SER A 105 1.97 -5.78 -3.93
C SER A 105 2.89 -5.58 -5.12
N PHE A 106 4.16 -5.92 -4.96
CA PHE A 106 5.06 -6.05 -6.11
C PHE A 106 4.72 -7.26 -7.00
N GLY A 107 4.11 -8.31 -6.43
CA GLY A 107 3.83 -9.56 -7.11
C GLY A 107 2.48 -9.58 -7.82
N TRP A 108 2.45 -9.91 -9.10
CA TRP A 108 1.20 -9.97 -9.88
C TRP A 108 0.27 -11.13 -9.48
N ARG A 109 0.83 -12.28 -9.02
CA ARG A 109 0.02 -13.48 -8.68
C ARG A 109 -0.89 -13.22 -7.50
N VAL A 110 -0.37 -12.62 -6.44
CA VAL A 110 -1.15 -12.32 -5.24
C VAL A 110 -2.24 -11.30 -5.54
N LEU A 111 -1.97 -10.24 -6.33
CA LEU A 111 -2.99 -9.26 -6.73
C LEU A 111 -4.06 -9.86 -7.65
N ARG A 112 -3.67 -10.73 -8.57
CA ARG A 112 -4.62 -11.48 -9.39
C ARG A 112 -5.54 -12.36 -8.53
N ALA A 113 -4.99 -13.02 -7.51
CA ALA A 113 -5.78 -13.80 -6.56
C ALA A 113 -6.76 -12.92 -5.77
N VAL A 114 -6.33 -11.75 -5.28
CA VAL A 114 -7.21 -10.78 -4.61
C VAL A 114 -8.36 -10.38 -5.53
N ARG A 115 -8.07 -9.95 -6.76
CA ARG A 115 -9.08 -9.53 -7.76
C ARG A 115 -10.09 -10.62 -8.09
N ALA A 116 -9.65 -11.89 -8.08
CA ALA A 116 -10.54 -13.04 -8.32
C ALA A 116 -11.40 -13.38 -7.09
N LEU A 117 -10.85 -13.23 -5.88
CA LEU A 117 -11.54 -13.52 -4.63
C LEU A 117 -12.55 -12.43 -4.26
N GLU A 118 -12.18 -11.15 -4.47
CA GLU A 118 -12.99 -9.99 -4.12
C GLU A 118 -12.90 -8.92 -5.21
N PRO A 119 -13.72 -9.02 -6.26
CA PRO A 119 -13.70 -8.07 -7.38
C PRO A 119 -14.08 -6.62 -6.99
N ALA A 120 -14.74 -6.44 -5.85
CA ALA A 120 -15.16 -5.11 -5.38
C ALA A 120 -14.03 -4.36 -4.66
N VAL A 121 -12.99 -5.06 -4.16
CA VAL A 121 -11.88 -4.41 -3.47
C VAL A 121 -10.92 -3.73 -4.44
N ALA A 122 -10.48 -2.52 -4.11
CA ALA A 122 -9.46 -1.82 -4.88
C ALA A 122 -8.11 -2.55 -4.82
N THR A 123 -7.37 -2.53 -5.93
CA THR A 123 -5.98 -3.03 -5.98
C THR A 123 -5.09 -2.04 -6.71
N SER A 124 -3.83 -1.97 -6.33
CA SER A 124 -2.80 -1.28 -7.11
C SER A 124 -2.30 -2.14 -8.28
N ALA A 125 -1.55 -1.51 -9.19
CA ALA A 125 -0.81 -2.20 -10.23
C ALA A 125 0.39 -2.95 -9.63
N SER A 126 0.65 -4.18 -10.11
CA SER A 126 1.89 -4.93 -9.83
C SER A 126 3.10 -4.28 -10.51
N ARG A 127 4.31 -4.74 -10.15
CA ARG A 127 5.56 -4.27 -10.80
C ARG A 127 5.53 -4.45 -12.33
N GLU A 128 5.01 -5.56 -12.81
CA GLU A 128 4.91 -5.86 -14.24
C GLU A 128 3.90 -4.93 -14.94
N GLU A 129 2.77 -4.67 -14.30
CA GLU A 129 1.75 -3.75 -14.79
C GLU A 129 2.27 -2.31 -14.82
N VAL A 130 3.02 -1.86 -13.80
CA VAL A 130 3.69 -0.55 -13.79
C VAL A 130 4.72 -0.44 -14.93
N ARG A 131 5.56 -1.46 -15.14
CA ARG A 131 6.53 -1.46 -16.25
C ARG A 131 5.85 -1.33 -17.61
N LEU A 132 4.76 -2.06 -17.82
CA LEU A 132 3.97 -1.96 -19.04
C LEU A 132 3.36 -0.57 -19.21
N ALA A 133 2.84 0.02 -18.15
CA ALA A 133 2.28 1.37 -18.18
C ALA A 133 3.34 2.43 -18.52
N LEU A 134 4.53 2.34 -17.92
CA LEU A 134 5.67 3.20 -18.24
C LEU A 134 6.08 3.08 -19.72
N TYR A 135 6.22 1.86 -20.23
CA TYR A 135 6.54 1.63 -21.62
C TYR A 135 5.51 2.24 -22.57
N ARG A 136 4.23 2.06 -22.27
CA ARG A 136 3.13 2.68 -23.03
C ARG A 136 3.19 4.19 -23.00
N SER A 137 3.42 4.79 -21.82
CA SER A 137 3.56 6.24 -21.67
C SER A 137 4.73 6.79 -22.50
N TRP A 138 5.88 6.10 -22.53
CA TRP A 138 7.03 6.50 -23.38
C TRP A 138 6.72 6.39 -24.86
N CYS A 139 6.01 5.33 -25.28
CA CYS A 139 5.60 5.11 -26.67
C CYS A 139 4.37 5.92 -27.08
N ARG A 140 3.77 6.72 -26.18
CA ARG A 140 2.52 7.46 -26.40
C ARG A 140 1.33 6.55 -26.75
N TRP A 141 1.32 5.34 -26.24
CA TRP A 141 0.20 4.43 -26.41
C TRP A 141 -0.76 4.57 -25.24
N PRO A 142 -2.09 4.61 -25.51
CA PRO A 142 -3.07 4.76 -24.44
C PRO A 142 -3.01 3.58 -23.47
N VAL A 143 -3.35 3.84 -22.21
CA VAL A 143 -3.53 2.79 -21.21
C VAL A 143 -4.76 1.97 -21.63
N ALA A 144 -4.59 0.65 -21.77
CA ALA A 144 -5.71 -0.25 -22.03
C ALA A 144 -6.59 -0.38 -20.78
N ARG A 145 -7.79 -0.93 -20.94
CA ARG A 145 -8.65 -1.29 -19.81
C ARG A 145 -7.91 -2.27 -18.89
N VAL A 146 -7.79 -1.92 -17.61
CA VAL A 146 -7.02 -2.66 -16.61
C VAL A 146 -7.91 -3.08 -15.45
N GLY A 147 -7.46 -4.05 -14.65
CA GLY A 147 -8.20 -4.56 -13.50
C GLY A 147 -7.72 -4.01 -12.16
N TYR A 148 -7.04 -2.85 -12.16
CA TYR A 148 -6.57 -2.16 -10.95
C TYR A 148 -7.04 -0.71 -10.95
N THR A 149 -7.03 -0.05 -9.79
CA THR A 149 -7.57 1.29 -9.60
C THR A 149 -6.51 2.39 -9.58
N GLY A 150 -5.22 2.03 -9.52
CA GLY A 150 -4.14 3.02 -9.49
C GLY A 150 -2.76 2.41 -9.39
N TYR A 151 -1.79 3.30 -9.35
CA TYR A 151 -0.37 3.00 -9.21
C TYR A 151 0.13 3.42 -7.84
N GLN A 152 0.82 2.52 -7.14
CA GLN A 152 1.59 2.81 -5.93
C GLN A 152 3.06 2.64 -6.28
N VAL A 153 3.73 3.75 -6.52
CA VAL A 153 5.07 3.74 -7.16
C VAL A 153 6.05 4.66 -6.44
N PRO A 154 7.36 4.34 -6.48
CA PRO A 154 8.37 5.31 -6.08
C PRO A 154 8.49 6.40 -7.15
N GLU A 155 8.95 7.60 -6.79
CA GLU A 155 9.27 8.63 -7.78
C GLU A 155 10.33 8.16 -8.77
N LEU A 156 11.36 7.47 -8.25
CA LEU A 156 12.48 6.92 -9.02
C LEU A 156 12.64 5.43 -8.74
N SER A 157 12.91 4.64 -9.76
CA SER A 157 13.34 3.24 -9.62
C SER A 157 14.77 3.10 -10.20
N GLY A 158 15.75 3.12 -9.32
CA GLY A 158 17.15 3.28 -9.72
C GLY A 158 17.36 4.62 -10.45
N ARG A 159 17.79 4.56 -11.71
CA ARG A 159 17.97 5.76 -12.56
C ARG A 159 16.72 6.11 -13.38
N THR A 160 15.68 5.31 -13.33
CA THR A 160 14.46 5.52 -14.11
C THR A 160 13.49 6.39 -13.34
N ARG A 161 13.09 7.53 -13.93
CA ARG A 161 11.99 8.35 -13.42
C ARG A 161 10.66 7.64 -13.71
N VAL A 162 9.96 7.21 -12.66
CA VAL A 162 8.65 6.55 -12.76
C VAL A 162 7.57 7.61 -12.85
N VAL A 163 7.57 8.57 -11.94
CA VAL A 163 6.58 9.64 -11.88
C VAL A 163 7.01 10.82 -12.74
N SER A 164 6.18 11.18 -13.69
CA SER A 164 6.33 12.35 -14.54
C SER A 164 4.95 12.94 -14.85
N PRO A 165 4.83 14.24 -15.22
CA PRO A 165 3.55 14.83 -15.60
C PRO A 165 2.81 14.06 -16.70
N ARG A 166 3.57 13.45 -17.62
CA ARG A 166 2.99 12.60 -18.65
C ARG A 166 2.42 11.31 -18.06
N PHE A 167 3.17 10.58 -17.24
CA PHE A 167 2.73 9.33 -16.62
C PHE A 167 1.44 9.56 -15.82
N VAL A 168 1.38 10.64 -15.03
CA VAL A 168 0.19 11.03 -14.27
C VAL A 168 -0.98 11.34 -15.19
N LYS A 169 -0.77 12.15 -16.23
CA LYS A 169 -1.80 12.45 -17.22
C LYS A 169 -2.36 11.20 -17.92
N ASP A 170 -1.47 10.27 -18.30
CA ASP A 170 -1.88 9.02 -18.96
C ASP A 170 -2.67 8.12 -18.00
N ALA A 171 -2.28 8.08 -16.70
CA ALA A 171 -3.01 7.39 -15.65
C ALA A 171 -4.42 7.97 -15.47
N HIS A 172 -4.53 9.28 -15.30
CA HIS A 172 -5.81 9.98 -15.13
C HIS A 172 -6.73 9.81 -16.35
N ALA A 173 -6.18 9.84 -17.57
CA ALA A 173 -6.95 9.58 -18.79
C ALA A 173 -7.58 8.17 -18.81
N ALA A 174 -7.01 7.23 -18.04
CA ALA A 174 -7.54 5.88 -17.88
C ALA A 174 -8.38 5.71 -16.59
N GLY A 175 -8.62 6.79 -15.83
CA GLY A 175 -9.34 6.76 -14.55
C GLY A 175 -8.54 6.14 -13.40
N LEU A 176 -7.20 6.16 -13.48
CA LEU A 176 -6.31 5.54 -12.50
C LEU A 176 -5.64 6.59 -11.63
N ALA A 177 -5.62 6.36 -10.32
CA ALA A 177 -4.90 7.20 -9.37
C ALA A 177 -3.39 6.91 -9.36
N VAL A 178 -2.58 7.92 -9.02
CA VAL A 178 -1.13 7.80 -8.82
C VAL A 178 -0.78 8.18 -7.39
N GLN A 179 -0.28 7.21 -6.62
CA GLN A 179 0.16 7.36 -5.24
C GLN A 179 1.67 7.14 -5.18
N VAL A 180 2.39 8.01 -4.49
CA VAL A 180 3.86 7.98 -4.50
C VAL A 180 4.43 7.74 -3.11
N TRP A 181 5.40 6.82 -2.99
CA TRP A 181 6.10 6.44 -1.76
C TRP A 181 7.63 6.47 -1.95
N THR A 182 8.45 6.62 -0.90
CA THR A 182 8.11 7.22 0.38
C THR A 182 8.51 8.68 0.31
N VAL A 183 7.63 9.59 0.69
CA VAL A 183 7.82 11.04 0.50
C VAL A 183 7.83 11.72 1.86
N ASP A 184 9.03 12.08 2.35
CA ASP A 184 9.23 12.58 3.72
C ASP A 184 9.73 14.03 3.77
N THR A 185 9.92 14.67 2.59
CA THR A 185 10.37 16.06 2.52
C THR A 185 9.34 16.94 1.82
N GLU A 186 9.22 18.16 2.30
CA GLU A 186 8.32 19.18 1.73
C GLU A 186 8.65 19.49 0.27
N GLU A 187 9.96 19.58 -0.08
CA GLU A 187 10.41 19.84 -1.45
C GLU A 187 9.92 18.76 -2.43
N THR A 188 10.09 17.49 -2.06
CA THR A 188 9.64 16.38 -2.91
C THR A 188 8.12 16.34 -3.02
N ALA A 189 7.41 16.58 -1.90
CA ALA A 189 5.97 16.61 -1.88
C ALA A 189 5.41 17.70 -2.82
N ARG A 190 5.92 18.94 -2.73
CA ARG A 190 5.49 20.04 -3.61
C ARG A 190 5.70 19.68 -5.08
N ARG A 191 6.88 19.19 -5.45
CA ARG A 191 7.18 18.79 -6.83
C ARG A 191 6.24 17.68 -7.34
N LEU A 192 5.87 16.74 -6.49
CA LEU A 192 4.96 15.65 -6.87
C LEU A 192 3.50 16.13 -6.98
N PHE A 193 3.06 17.01 -6.10
CA PHE A 193 1.75 17.65 -6.24
C PHE A 193 1.67 18.49 -7.51
N ASP A 194 2.73 19.25 -7.86
CA ASP A 194 2.82 19.99 -9.12
C ASP A 194 2.79 19.06 -10.35
N CYS A 195 3.22 17.80 -10.19
CA CYS A 195 3.04 16.78 -11.23
C CYS A 195 1.61 16.23 -11.31
N GLY A 196 0.74 16.55 -10.35
CA GLY A 196 -0.65 16.12 -10.28
C GLY A 196 -0.88 14.75 -9.66
N VAL A 197 0.02 14.26 -8.78
CA VAL A 197 -0.22 12.98 -8.09
C VAL A 197 -1.39 13.08 -7.12
N ASP A 198 -2.11 11.96 -6.93
CA ASP A 198 -3.35 11.92 -6.16
C ASP A 198 -3.12 11.73 -4.66
N ALA A 199 -2.00 11.08 -4.27
CA ALA A 199 -1.65 10.89 -2.87
C ALA A 199 -0.15 10.67 -2.67
N LEU A 200 0.32 10.98 -1.46
CA LEU A 200 1.66 10.70 -0.98
C LEU A 200 1.60 9.74 0.21
N ILE A 201 2.47 8.74 0.19
CA ILE A 201 2.69 7.82 1.31
C ILE A 201 3.98 8.28 2.01
N THR A 202 3.91 8.52 3.32
CA THR A 202 4.96 9.19 4.09
C THR A 202 5.13 8.58 5.47
N ASP A 203 6.37 8.57 5.97
CA ASP A 203 6.72 8.32 7.38
C ASP A 203 6.71 9.61 8.22
N ARG A 204 6.48 10.78 7.58
CA ARG A 204 6.48 12.11 8.19
C ARG A 204 5.13 12.83 8.02
N PRO A 205 4.03 12.27 8.57
CA PRO A 205 2.71 12.91 8.48
C PRO A 205 2.69 14.31 9.12
N ASP A 206 3.56 14.57 10.10
CA ASP A 206 3.76 15.87 10.72
C ASP A 206 4.19 16.98 9.74
N ILE A 207 4.92 16.61 8.67
CA ILE A 207 5.37 17.51 7.60
C ILE A 207 4.39 17.53 6.44
N ILE A 208 3.97 16.35 5.99
CA ILE A 208 3.27 16.21 4.70
C ILE A 208 1.78 16.55 4.82
N VAL A 209 1.11 16.21 5.93
CA VAL A 209 -0.33 16.47 6.07
C VAL A 209 -0.65 17.99 6.04
N PRO A 210 0.03 18.86 6.81
CA PRO A 210 -0.22 20.30 6.73
C PRO A 210 0.01 20.85 5.31
N LEU A 211 1.05 20.37 4.64
CA LEU A 211 1.35 20.78 3.26
C LEU A 211 0.24 20.34 2.30
N ALA A 212 -0.19 19.07 2.35
CA ALA A 212 -1.23 18.54 1.47
C ALA A 212 -2.55 19.33 1.57
N ARG A 213 -2.87 19.86 2.77
CA ARG A 213 -4.08 20.70 2.99
C ARG A 213 -4.01 22.07 2.29
N THR A 214 -2.83 22.50 1.83
CA THR A 214 -2.65 23.77 1.09
C THR A 214 -2.73 23.59 -0.43
N TYR A 215 -2.73 22.35 -0.92
CA TYR A 215 -2.91 22.05 -2.34
C TYR A 215 -4.38 21.85 -2.67
N PRO A 216 -4.82 22.38 -3.83
CA PRO A 216 -6.21 22.29 -4.29
C PRO A 216 -6.65 20.87 -4.66
#